data_51d90f7ae9f6be7c6ab1f60d6c499e8e
#
_entry.id   51d90f7ae9f6be7c6ab1f60d6c499e8e
#
_cell.length_a   1.000
_cell.length_b   1.000
_cell.length_c   1.000
_cell.angle_alpha   90.00
_cell.angle_beta   90.00
_cell.angle_gamma   90.00
#
_symmetry.space_group_name_H-M   'P 1'
#
loop_
_entity.id
_entity.type
_entity.pdbx_description
1 polymer ?
#
loop_
_entity_poly.entity_id
_entity_poly.type
_entity_poly.pdbx_seq_one_letter_code
_entity_poly.pdbx_strand_id
1 'polypeptide(L)'
;MKKLILIIVSLAAFMSVVRAEDKPVTFNQLPESARNFIDSNYQSVKLVLATKDDDFIRPEFHVVLENGVALQFDNDGRLEKIASRSGDIPAAVIPKQITDIVKSHYPDAYIVEYEVDRKTYEVKLSNRIEITFDSSFRMIEIDD
;
A
#
# COMPACT_ATOMS: atom_id res chain seq x y z
N MET A 1 19.35 13.71 -12.92
CA MET A 1 19.62 14.11 -11.53
C MET A 1 18.36 14.46 -10.73
N LYS A 2 17.39 15.15 -11.32
CA LYS A 2 16.10 15.42 -10.63
C LYS A 2 15.30 14.16 -10.31
N LYS A 3 15.42 13.10 -11.12
CA LYS A 3 14.74 11.80 -10.90
C LYS A 3 15.29 11.03 -9.70
N LEU A 4 16.56 11.19 -9.35
CA LEU A 4 17.18 10.53 -8.19
C LEU A 4 16.69 11.12 -6.85
N ILE A 5 16.41 12.42 -6.81
CA ILE A 5 15.91 13.13 -5.64
C ILE A 5 14.45 12.72 -5.35
N LEU A 6 13.65 12.52 -6.41
CA LEU A 6 12.26 12.03 -6.28
C LEU A 6 12.17 10.59 -5.73
N ILE A 7 13.17 9.76 -6.03
CA ILE A 7 13.24 8.39 -5.51
C ILE A 7 13.56 8.38 -4.02
N ILE A 8 14.46 9.26 -3.58
CA ILE A 8 14.78 9.42 -2.16
C ILE A 8 13.58 9.95 -1.39
N VAL A 9 12.82 10.86 -2.00
CA VAL A 9 11.61 11.42 -1.39
C VAL A 9 10.48 10.38 -1.33
N SER A 10 10.31 9.57 -2.37
CA SER A 10 9.33 8.48 -2.38
C SER A 10 9.67 7.38 -1.36
N LEU A 11 10.95 7.08 -1.20
CA LEU A 11 11.43 6.12 -0.21
C LEU A 11 11.34 6.70 1.22
N ALA A 12 11.68 7.98 1.37
CA ALA A 12 11.57 8.71 2.64
C ALA A 12 10.10 8.92 3.04
N ALA A 13 9.19 9.12 2.06
CA ALA A 13 7.76 9.23 2.32
C ALA A 13 7.16 7.94 2.89
N PHE A 14 7.75 6.77 2.58
CA PHE A 14 7.32 5.51 3.13
C PHE A 14 7.87 5.25 4.55
N MET A 15 9.07 5.77 4.84
CA MET A 15 9.64 5.74 6.19
C MET A 15 9.05 6.81 7.11
N SER A 16 8.47 7.87 6.55
CA SER A 16 7.83 8.95 7.32
C SER A 16 6.37 8.68 7.70
N VAL A 17 5.88 7.46 7.47
CA VAL A 17 4.54 7.04 7.88
C VAL A 17 4.43 6.96 9.40
N VAL A 18 5.53 6.79 10.11
CA VAL A 18 5.54 6.86 11.58
C VAL A 18 5.82 8.31 11.98
N ARG A 19 4.78 9.07 12.21
CA ARG A 19 4.89 10.41 12.80
C ARG A 19 5.14 10.28 14.29
N ALA A 20 5.75 11.32 14.91
CA ALA A 20 5.96 11.37 16.36
C ALA A 20 4.65 11.32 17.17
N GLU A 21 3.52 11.55 16.53
CA GLU A 21 2.17 11.51 17.11
C GLU A 21 1.51 10.13 16.99
N ASP A 22 2.07 9.23 16.19
CA ASP A 22 1.54 7.88 16.01
C ASP A 22 1.78 7.05 17.27
N LYS A 23 0.73 6.40 17.76
CA LYS A 23 0.79 5.55 18.94
C LYS A 23 1.04 4.10 18.54
N PRO A 24 2.06 3.44 19.08
CA PRO A 24 2.23 2.00 18.90
C PRO A 24 1.00 1.24 19.40
N VAL A 25 0.59 0.25 18.64
CA VAL A 25 -0.50 -0.66 19.00
C VAL A 25 -0.04 -2.11 18.83
N THR A 26 -0.71 -3.02 19.51
CA THR A 26 -0.49 -4.46 19.33
C THR A 26 -1.36 -4.99 18.18
N PHE A 27 -1.05 -6.19 17.71
CA PHE A 27 -1.87 -6.87 16.70
C PHE A 27 -3.35 -6.96 17.12
N ASN A 28 -3.61 -7.30 18.39
CA ASN A 28 -4.99 -7.43 18.90
C ASN A 28 -5.75 -6.10 18.97
N GLN A 29 -5.05 -4.98 18.94
CA GLN A 29 -5.67 -3.65 18.93
C GLN A 29 -6.01 -3.15 17.52
N LEU A 30 -5.56 -3.87 16.48
CA LEU A 30 -5.98 -3.59 15.11
C LEU A 30 -7.47 -3.95 14.92
N PRO A 31 -8.18 -3.27 14.02
CA PRO A 31 -9.53 -3.67 13.64
C PRO A 31 -9.58 -5.12 13.16
N GLU A 32 -10.68 -5.79 13.38
CA GLU A 32 -10.86 -7.21 13.01
C GLU A 32 -10.60 -7.46 11.52
N SER A 33 -11.08 -6.60 10.63
CA SER A 33 -10.85 -6.73 9.20
C SER A 33 -9.37 -6.66 8.82
N ALA A 34 -8.62 -5.79 9.49
CA ALA A 34 -7.17 -5.67 9.30
C ALA A 34 -6.43 -6.93 9.78
N ARG A 35 -6.80 -7.45 10.95
CA ARG A 35 -6.24 -8.70 11.49
C ARG A 35 -6.51 -9.88 10.56
N ASN A 36 -7.73 -10.00 10.08
CA ASN A 36 -8.12 -11.06 9.13
C ASN A 36 -7.35 -10.95 7.82
N PHE A 37 -7.12 -9.75 7.31
CA PHE A 37 -6.32 -9.52 6.12
C PHE A 37 -4.88 -10.02 6.31
N ILE A 38 -4.25 -9.66 7.42
CA ILE A 38 -2.87 -10.05 7.74
C ILE A 38 -2.79 -11.58 7.91
N ASP A 39 -3.70 -12.16 8.67
CA ASP A 39 -3.72 -13.61 8.91
C ASP A 39 -3.96 -14.42 7.63
N SER A 40 -4.79 -13.92 6.72
CA SER A 40 -5.11 -14.61 5.46
C SER A 40 -3.99 -14.52 4.43
N ASN A 41 -3.24 -13.43 4.40
CA ASN A 41 -2.25 -13.17 3.35
C ASN A 41 -0.80 -13.31 3.81
N TYR A 42 -0.54 -13.16 5.11
CA TYR A 42 0.81 -13.11 5.67
C TYR A 42 0.92 -13.95 6.96
N GLN A 43 0.31 -15.11 6.98
CA GLN A 43 0.20 -15.98 8.17
C GLN A 43 1.54 -16.31 8.84
N SER A 44 2.60 -16.48 8.05
CA SER A 44 3.93 -16.86 8.56
C SER A 44 4.85 -15.65 8.76
N VAL A 45 4.37 -14.44 8.52
CA VAL A 45 5.20 -13.23 8.57
C VAL A 45 4.93 -12.48 9.87
N LYS A 46 6.00 -12.18 10.60
CA LYS A 46 5.88 -11.46 11.86
C LYS A 46 5.58 -9.99 11.65
N LEU A 47 4.74 -9.45 12.51
CA LEU A 47 4.51 -8.01 12.61
C LEU A 47 5.71 -7.36 13.32
N VAL A 48 6.34 -6.39 12.66
CA VAL A 48 7.46 -5.63 13.22
C VAL A 48 6.96 -4.41 13.98
N LEU A 49 5.99 -3.71 13.41
CA LEU A 49 5.46 -2.47 13.98
C LEU A 49 4.00 -2.31 13.55
N ALA A 50 3.16 -1.90 14.47
CA ALA A 50 1.84 -1.38 14.18
C ALA A 50 1.63 -0.08 14.93
N THR A 51 1.09 0.92 14.27
CA THR A 51 0.78 2.23 14.86
C THR A 51 -0.64 2.65 14.50
N LYS A 52 -1.21 3.48 15.35
CA LYS A 52 -2.47 4.17 15.10
C LYS A 52 -2.20 5.66 15.01
N ASP A 53 -2.62 6.27 13.93
CA ASP A 53 -2.71 7.72 13.80
C ASP A 53 -4.09 8.15 14.33
N ASP A 54 -4.10 8.92 15.42
CA ASP A 54 -5.31 9.43 16.03
C ASP A 54 -5.78 10.76 15.40
N ASP A 55 -5.56 10.97 14.11
CA ASP A 55 -6.14 12.13 13.43
C ASP A 55 -7.67 12.09 13.60
N PHE A 56 -8.23 13.17 14.14
CA PHE A 56 -9.66 13.28 14.43
C PHE A 56 -10.57 13.12 13.21
N ILE A 57 -10.03 13.37 12.01
CA ILE A 57 -10.81 13.33 10.77
C ILE A 57 -10.81 11.94 10.17
N ARG A 58 -9.67 11.26 10.17
CA ARG A 58 -9.47 9.94 9.58
C ARG A 58 -8.41 9.16 10.33
N PRO A 59 -8.77 8.50 11.44
CA PRO A 59 -7.81 7.62 12.11
C PRO A 59 -7.42 6.48 11.16
N GLU A 60 -6.12 6.20 11.11
CA GLU A 60 -5.54 5.18 10.25
C GLU A 60 -4.64 4.25 11.07
N PHE A 61 -4.47 3.04 10.59
CA PHE A 61 -3.53 2.08 11.16
C PHE A 61 -2.45 1.77 10.13
N HIS A 62 -1.20 1.81 10.58
CA HIS A 62 -0.04 1.48 9.77
C HIS A 62 0.63 0.23 10.32
N VAL A 63 0.95 -0.71 9.45
CA VAL A 63 1.56 -1.98 9.83
C VAL A 63 2.78 -2.23 8.95
N VAL A 64 3.87 -2.63 9.58
CA VAL A 64 5.09 -3.09 8.89
C VAL A 64 5.34 -4.54 9.28
N LEU A 65 5.52 -5.39 8.28
CA LEU A 65 5.82 -6.79 8.44
C LEU A 65 7.32 -7.07 8.26
N GLU A 66 7.79 -8.19 8.81
CA GLU A 66 9.20 -8.60 8.77
C GLU A 66 9.76 -8.75 7.34
N ASN A 67 8.91 -9.14 6.38
CA ASN A 67 9.29 -9.23 4.96
C ASN A 67 9.35 -7.88 4.22
N GLY A 68 9.17 -6.76 4.94
CA GLY A 68 9.21 -5.41 4.37
C GLY A 68 7.89 -4.94 3.77
N VAL A 69 6.84 -5.73 3.83
CA VAL A 69 5.49 -5.30 3.41
C VAL A 69 4.98 -4.25 4.38
N ALA A 70 4.47 -3.15 3.85
CA ALA A 70 3.83 -2.11 4.63
C ALA A 70 2.35 -1.99 4.22
N LEU A 71 1.49 -1.90 5.22
CA LEU A 71 0.05 -1.87 5.08
C LEU A 71 -0.52 -0.64 5.76
N GLN A 72 -1.52 -0.03 5.15
CA GLN A 72 -2.31 1.03 5.74
C GLN A 72 -3.78 0.65 5.69
N PHE A 73 -4.44 0.75 6.83
CA PHE A 73 -5.86 0.45 6.98
C PHE A 73 -6.61 1.68 7.49
N ASP A 74 -7.86 1.83 7.08
CA ASP A 74 -8.76 2.82 7.67
C ASP A 74 -9.20 2.40 9.10
N ASN A 75 -10.00 3.24 9.73
CA ASN A 75 -10.49 2.98 11.09
C ASN A 75 -11.36 1.72 11.20
N ASP A 76 -11.96 1.26 10.10
CA ASP A 76 -12.75 0.04 10.05
C ASP A 76 -11.91 -1.21 9.68
N GLY A 77 -10.63 -1.02 9.41
CA GLY A 77 -9.72 -2.08 9.02
C GLY A 77 -9.75 -2.44 7.54
N ARG A 78 -10.27 -1.54 6.69
CA ARG A 78 -10.22 -1.71 5.24
C ARG A 78 -8.86 -1.29 4.73
N LEU A 79 -8.30 -2.09 3.83
CA LEU A 79 -7.01 -1.78 3.22
C LEU A 79 -7.10 -0.52 2.35
N GLU A 80 -6.27 0.46 2.63
CA GLU A 80 -6.12 1.68 1.82
C GLU A 80 -4.84 1.64 1.00
N LYS A 81 -3.78 1.03 1.53
CA LYS A 81 -2.49 0.99 0.83
C LYS A 81 -1.71 -0.26 1.22
N ILE A 82 -1.07 -0.85 0.23
CA ILE A 82 -0.11 -1.93 0.41
C ILE A 82 1.13 -1.66 -0.44
N ALA A 83 2.30 -1.84 0.14
CA ALA A 83 3.55 -1.69 -0.58
C ALA A 83 4.51 -2.84 -0.26
N SER A 84 5.16 -3.31 -1.30
CA SER A 84 6.20 -4.33 -1.21
C SER A 84 7.23 -4.11 -2.32
N ARG A 85 8.47 -3.85 -1.94
CA ARG A 85 9.55 -3.65 -2.92
C ARG A 85 9.84 -4.89 -3.76
N SER A 86 9.62 -6.06 -3.20
CA SER A 86 9.78 -7.33 -3.89
C SER A 86 8.59 -7.71 -4.78
N GLY A 87 7.51 -6.91 -4.74
CA GLY A 87 6.27 -7.21 -5.45
C GLY A 87 5.45 -8.31 -4.82
N ASP A 88 5.69 -8.63 -3.54
CA ASP A 88 4.93 -9.63 -2.78
C ASP A 88 3.57 -9.06 -2.34
N ILE A 89 2.74 -8.73 -3.32
CA ILE A 89 1.36 -8.29 -3.12
C ILE A 89 0.44 -9.41 -3.57
N PRO A 90 -0.44 -9.91 -2.68
CA PRO A 90 -1.35 -11.00 -3.03
C PRO A 90 -2.22 -10.63 -4.24
N ALA A 91 -2.34 -11.54 -5.20
CA ALA A 91 -3.09 -11.30 -6.44
C ALA A 91 -4.57 -10.93 -6.19
N ALA A 92 -5.15 -11.46 -5.11
CA ALA A 92 -6.55 -11.19 -4.75
C ALA A 92 -6.79 -9.76 -4.24
N VAL A 93 -5.73 -9.02 -3.86
CA VAL A 93 -5.84 -7.66 -3.31
C VAL A 93 -6.13 -6.65 -4.41
N ILE A 94 -5.52 -6.83 -5.58
CA ILE A 94 -5.64 -5.89 -6.70
C ILE A 94 -6.72 -6.38 -7.66
N PRO A 95 -7.67 -5.52 -8.05
CA PRO A 95 -8.65 -5.89 -9.06
C PRO A 95 -8.00 -6.44 -10.32
N LYS A 96 -8.55 -7.54 -10.83
CA LYS A 96 -8.00 -8.23 -12.01
C LYS A 96 -7.89 -7.32 -13.23
N GLN A 97 -8.84 -6.41 -13.39
CA GLN A 97 -8.85 -5.43 -14.48
C GLN A 97 -7.59 -4.56 -14.48
N ILE A 98 -7.16 -4.12 -13.30
CA ILE A 98 -5.92 -3.34 -13.13
C ILE A 98 -4.70 -4.20 -13.46
N THR A 99 -4.63 -5.40 -12.90
CA THR A 99 -3.52 -6.32 -13.14
C THR A 99 -3.37 -6.67 -14.62
N ASP A 100 -4.49 -6.92 -15.31
CA ASP A 100 -4.49 -7.25 -16.73
C ASP A 100 -3.99 -6.08 -17.59
N ILE A 101 -4.38 -4.85 -17.26
CA ILE A 101 -3.91 -3.65 -17.95
C ILE A 101 -2.40 -3.45 -17.74
N VAL A 102 -1.92 -3.60 -16.52
CA VAL A 102 -0.49 -3.50 -16.21
C VAL A 102 0.32 -4.53 -16.98
N LYS A 103 -0.11 -5.78 -17.00
CA LYS A 103 0.57 -6.86 -17.76
C LYS A 103 0.58 -6.60 -19.25
N SER A 104 -0.48 -6.02 -19.78
CA SER A 104 -0.60 -5.71 -21.20
C SER A 104 0.34 -4.58 -21.64
N HIS A 105 0.48 -3.53 -20.82
CA HIS A 105 1.28 -2.36 -21.16
C HIS A 105 2.74 -2.45 -20.68
N TYR A 106 2.97 -3.12 -19.56
CA TYR A 106 4.27 -3.22 -18.90
C TYR A 106 4.57 -4.67 -18.48
N PRO A 107 4.73 -5.59 -19.45
CA PRO A 107 4.87 -7.02 -19.16
C PRO A 107 6.11 -7.38 -18.31
N ASP A 108 7.14 -6.55 -18.34
CA ASP A 108 8.39 -6.78 -17.60
C ASP A 108 8.41 -6.11 -16.21
N ALA A 109 7.35 -5.37 -15.87
CA ALA A 109 7.24 -4.72 -14.57
C ALA A 109 6.23 -5.45 -13.67
N TYR A 110 6.42 -5.29 -12.37
CA TYR A 110 5.47 -5.78 -11.37
C TYR A 110 5.03 -4.63 -10.47
N ILE A 111 3.87 -4.80 -9.84
CA ILE A 111 3.30 -3.80 -8.94
C ILE A 111 4.03 -3.88 -7.60
N VAL A 112 4.55 -2.74 -7.14
CA VAL A 112 5.23 -2.60 -5.85
C VAL A 112 4.40 -1.82 -4.82
N GLU A 113 3.38 -1.11 -5.27
CA GLU A 113 2.48 -0.36 -4.40
C GLU A 113 1.09 -0.31 -5.03
N TYR A 114 0.07 -0.45 -4.20
CA TYR A 114 -1.33 -0.32 -4.58
C TYR A 114 -2.04 0.51 -3.52
N GLU A 115 -2.75 1.54 -3.96
CA GLU A 115 -3.50 2.45 -3.10
C GLU A 115 -4.93 2.61 -3.59
N VAL A 116 -5.86 2.62 -2.67
CA VAL A 116 -7.28 2.86 -2.91
C VAL A 116 -7.66 4.18 -2.28
N ASP A 117 -8.06 5.13 -3.12
CA ASP A 117 -8.73 6.34 -2.65
C ASP A 117 -10.23 6.25 -2.98
N ARG A 118 -11.02 7.17 -2.50
CA ARG A 118 -12.49 7.17 -2.59
C ARG A 118 -13.06 6.89 -3.98
N LYS A 119 -12.39 7.34 -5.03
CA LYS A 119 -12.86 7.24 -6.41
C LYS A 119 -11.81 6.77 -7.39
N THR A 120 -10.61 6.52 -6.92
CA THR A 120 -9.47 6.18 -7.76
C THR A 120 -8.68 5.02 -7.17
N TYR A 121 -7.98 4.34 -8.04
CA TYR A 121 -6.99 3.33 -7.69
C TYR A 121 -5.66 3.76 -8.28
N GLU A 122 -4.59 3.63 -7.52
CA GLU A 122 -3.25 3.95 -7.99
C GLU A 122 -2.34 2.74 -7.82
N VAL A 123 -1.53 2.47 -8.82
CA VAL A 123 -0.47 1.47 -8.74
C VAL A 123 0.86 2.10 -9.08
N LYS A 124 1.89 1.68 -8.37
CA LYS A 124 3.27 1.98 -8.67
C LYS A 124 3.97 0.71 -9.12
N LEU A 125 4.71 0.81 -10.21
CA LEU A 125 5.41 -0.32 -10.80
C LEU A 125 6.90 -0.33 -10.43
N SER A 126 7.53 -1.48 -10.59
CA SER A 126 8.96 -1.67 -10.33
C SER A 126 9.86 -0.82 -11.23
N ASN A 127 9.37 -0.39 -12.38
CA ASN A 127 10.04 0.55 -13.31
C ASN A 127 9.77 2.03 -12.99
N ARG A 128 9.13 2.33 -11.83
CA ARG A 128 8.79 3.67 -11.32
C ARG A 128 7.60 4.35 -11.99
N ILE A 129 6.93 3.70 -12.91
CA ILE A 129 5.70 4.23 -13.50
C ILE A 129 4.59 4.16 -12.46
N GLU A 130 3.84 5.24 -12.34
CA GLU A 130 2.62 5.32 -11.54
C GLU A 130 1.43 5.44 -12.48
N ILE A 131 0.39 4.64 -12.23
CA ILE A 131 -0.82 4.63 -13.03
C ILE A 131 -2.03 4.85 -12.12
N THR A 132 -2.84 5.83 -12.46
CA THR A 132 -4.10 6.09 -11.78
C THR A 132 -5.27 5.61 -12.64
N PHE A 133 -6.20 4.90 -11.99
CA PHE A 133 -7.43 4.39 -12.58
C PHE A 133 -8.64 5.05 -11.94
N ASP A 134 -9.70 5.28 -12.72
CA ASP A 134 -10.99 5.70 -12.20
C ASP A 134 -11.75 4.51 -11.55
N SER A 135 -12.95 4.80 -11.02
CA SER A 135 -13.80 3.78 -10.38
C SER A 135 -14.28 2.68 -11.33
N SER A 136 -14.17 2.88 -12.63
CA SER A 136 -14.48 1.89 -13.68
C SER A 136 -13.25 1.17 -14.20
N PHE A 137 -12.09 1.32 -13.51
CA PHE A 137 -10.80 0.73 -13.86
C PHE A 137 -10.23 1.20 -15.21
N ARG A 138 -10.57 2.43 -15.63
CA ARG A 138 -9.96 3.05 -16.81
C ARG A 138 -8.74 3.86 -16.39
N MET A 139 -7.66 3.75 -17.15
CA MET A 139 -6.48 4.58 -16.92
C MET A 139 -6.82 6.05 -17.21
N ILE A 140 -6.56 6.92 -16.24
CA ILE A 140 -6.79 8.37 -16.35
C ILE A 140 -5.50 9.18 -16.24
N GLU A 141 -4.44 8.60 -15.70
CA GLU A 141 -3.16 9.27 -15.58
C GLU A 141 -2.02 8.26 -15.57
N ILE A 142 -0.90 8.62 -16.20
CA ILE A 142 0.35 7.86 -16.16
C ILE A 142 1.47 8.85 -15.89
N ASP A 143 2.23 8.61 -14.82
CA ASP A 143 3.41 9.37 -14.43
C ASP A 143 4.65 8.47 -14.44
N ASP A 144 5.81 9.06 -14.79
CA ASP A 144 7.10 8.37 -14.78
C ASP A 144 8.19 9.09 -13.97
#